data_148e7626cbd84368a0c46b5e34bc8765
#
_entry.id   148e7626cbd84368a0c46b5e34bc8765
#
_cell.length_a   1.000
_cell.length_b   1.000
_cell.length_c   1.000
_cell.angle_alpha   90.00
_cell.angle_beta   90.00
_cell.angle_gamma   90.00
#
_symmetry.space_group_name_H-M   'P 1'
#
loop_
_entity.id
_entity.type
_entity.pdbx_description
1 polymer ?
#
loop_
_entity_poly.entity_id
_entity_poly.type
_entity_poly.pdbx_seq_one_letter_code
_entity_poly.pdbx_strand_id
1 'polypeptide(L)'
;MFTRSPRFIAGLLLSLVLVFAQAFAAVTPAVGQGGGSLDFSLRSVDGGSITSEQLRGDVVVLAFGASWLPLSRTQVEGVQRLADEYRDRDLRVYWVSTDSESQKSKNFATDDQLRSFARKNGLKIGVLRDPDGALFKRMGVDRNQLPALVIFDKDGQISGDPIGGLDPEGNLVQRLSPRLNKLL
;
A
#
# COMPACT_ATOMS: atom_id res chain seq x y z
N MET A 1 80.72 39.74 -48.28
CA MET A 1 81.02 40.12 -46.90
C MET A 1 80.09 39.38 -45.99
N PHE A 2 80.68 38.66 -45.07
CA PHE A 2 80.07 37.67 -44.19
C PHE A 2 78.98 38.23 -43.29
N THR A 3 77.90 37.43 -43.03
CA THR A 3 77.54 37.13 -41.63
C THR A 3 76.53 35.99 -41.52
N ARG A 4 76.86 35.20 -40.56
CA ARG A 4 76.28 33.85 -40.19
C ARG A 4 74.89 33.95 -39.56
N SER A 5 74.09 32.96 -39.85
CA SER A 5 72.90 32.58 -39.06
C SER A 5 73.29 32.02 -37.69
N PRO A 6 72.38 32.04 -36.69
CA PRO A 6 72.28 30.96 -35.75
C PRO A 6 70.91 30.29 -35.82
N ARG A 7 70.98 28.98 -35.83
CA ARG A 7 69.89 28.05 -35.64
C ARG A 7 69.36 28.14 -34.22
N PHE A 8 68.03 28.33 -34.05
CA PHE A 8 67.36 28.06 -32.81
C PHE A 8 66.45 26.84 -33.02
N ILE A 9 66.78 25.80 -32.27
CA ILE A 9 65.99 24.54 -32.09
C ILE A 9 64.89 24.95 -31.12
N ALA A 10 63.65 25.00 -31.58
CA ALA A 10 62.50 25.08 -30.70
C ALA A 10 61.92 23.69 -30.51
N GLY A 11 62.08 23.18 -29.29
CA GLY A 11 61.55 21.88 -28.90
C GLY A 11 60.02 21.88 -28.87
N LEU A 12 59.45 20.93 -29.56
CA LEU A 12 58.02 20.68 -29.58
C LEU A 12 57.64 19.88 -28.31
N LEU A 13 57.14 20.60 -27.30
CA LEU A 13 56.50 19.97 -26.14
C LEU A 13 55.04 19.61 -26.52
N LEU A 14 54.86 18.36 -26.85
CA LEU A 14 53.55 17.77 -27.10
C LEU A 14 52.88 17.53 -25.75
N SER A 15 52.05 18.47 -25.28
CA SER A 15 51.22 18.31 -24.09
C SER A 15 50.02 17.38 -24.44
N LEU A 16 50.13 16.12 -24.05
CA LEU A 16 49.04 15.18 -24.13
C LEU A 16 48.01 15.50 -23.04
N VAL A 17 46.98 16.25 -23.39
CA VAL A 17 45.82 16.46 -22.51
C VAL A 17 44.91 15.22 -22.59
N LEU A 18 45.03 14.39 -21.58
CA LEU A 18 44.15 13.24 -21.39
C LEU A 18 42.79 13.74 -20.87
N VAL A 19 41.84 13.93 -21.76
CA VAL A 19 40.45 14.24 -21.40
C VAL A 19 39.82 12.97 -20.89
N PHE A 20 39.75 12.81 -19.57
CA PHE A 20 38.90 11.82 -18.93
C PHE A 20 37.42 12.25 -19.10
N ALA A 21 36.78 11.76 -20.15
CA ALA A 21 35.33 11.84 -20.25
C ALA A 21 34.75 10.85 -19.21
N GLN A 22 34.41 11.36 -18.03
CA GLN A 22 33.61 10.62 -17.07
C GLN A 22 32.18 10.52 -17.64
N ALA A 23 31.84 9.36 -18.17
CA ALA A 23 30.46 9.02 -18.48
C ALA A 23 29.68 8.95 -17.16
N PHE A 24 29.02 10.03 -16.78
CA PHE A 24 27.93 9.98 -15.80
C PHE A 24 26.84 9.13 -16.44
N ALA A 25 26.83 7.86 -16.12
CA ALA A 25 25.65 7.04 -16.33
C ALA A 25 24.55 7.64 -15.45
N ALA A 26 23.64 8.37 -16.08
CA ALA A 26 22.39 8.78 -15.45
C ALA A 26 21.67 7.48 -15.06
N VAL A 27 21.75 7.12 -13.77
CA VAL A 27 20.87 6.13 -13.19
C VAL A 27 19.49 6.76 -13.22
N THR A 28 18.76 6.53 -14.28
CA THR A 28 17.31 6.76 -14.30
C THR A 28 16.74 5.84 -13.24
N PRO A 29 16.09 6.35 -12.18
CA PRO A 29 15.34 5.47 -11.32
C PRO A 29 14.29 4.80 -12.19
N ALA A 30 14.40 3.48 -12.36
CA ALA A 30 13.33 2.69 -12.89
C ALA A 30 12.13 2.98 -11.98
N VAL A 31 11.11 3.63 -12.52
CA VAL A 31 9.80 3.70 -11.89
C VAL A 31 9.29 2.27 -11.91
N GLY A 32 9.68 1.51 -10.89
CA GLY A 32 9.16 0.19 -10.63
C GLY A 32 7.68 0.33 -10.36
N GLN A 33 6.88 -0.24 -11.23
CA GLN A 33 5.46 -0.39 -11.03
C GLN A 33 5.24 -1.13 -9.70
N GLY A 34 4.66 -0.43 -8.74
CA GLY A 34 3.86 -0.90 -7.65
C GLY A 34 4.40 -2.07 -6.82
N GLY A 35 5.39 -1.86 -5.98
CA GLY A 35 5.87 -2.87 -5.05
C GLY A 35 6.67 -2.26 -3.89
N GLY A 36 6.33 -1.07 -3.44
CA GLY A 36 6.94 -0.49 -2.24
C GLY A 36 6.23 -0.98 -0.99
N SER A 37 6.98 -1.47 -0.01
CA SER A 37 6.44 -1.66 1.34
C SER A 37 5.86 -0.32 1.82
N LEU A 38 4.58 -0.30 2.13
CA LEU A 38 3.89 0.90 2.56
C LEU A 38 3.85 0.94 4.08
N ASP A 39 4.62 1.86 4.66
CA ASP A 39 4.58 2.05 6.10
C ASP A 39 3.28 2.75 6.53
N PHE A 40 2.58 2.12 7.47
CA PHE A 40 1.37 2.66 8.05
C PHE A 40 1.22 2.29 9.53
N SER A 41 0.42 3.08 10.21
CA SER A 41 -0.09 2.77 11.55
C SER A 41 -1.57 3.11 11.57
N LEU A 42 -2.41 2.13 11.88
CA LEU A 42 -3.86 2.30 11.97
C LEU A 42 -4.32 2.07 13.40
N ARG A 43 -5.07 3.01 13.93
CA ARG A 43 -5.68 2.92 15.26
C ARG A 43 -6.82 1.90 15.27
N SER A 44 -6.90 1.07 16.29
CA SER A 44 -8.05 0.19 16.52
C SER A 44 -9.15 0.91 17.29
N VAL A 45 -10.41 0.60 16.97
CA VAL A 45 -11.56 1.08 17.74
C VAL A 45 -11.61 0.50 19.16
N ASP A 46 -10.93 -0.63 19.39
CA ASP A 46 -10.83 -1.30 20.68
C ASP A 46 -9.61 -0.87 21.50
N GLY A 47 -8.86 0.11 20.98
CA GLY A 47 -7.64 0.65 21.58
C GLY A 47 -6.37 0.10 20.94
N GLY A 48 -5.27 0.83 21.13
CA GLY A 48 -3.98 0.51 20.50
C GLY A 48 -3.95 0.84 19.00
N SER A 49 -2.90 0.36 18.36
CA SER A 49 -2.70 0.52 16.92
C SER A 49 -2.04 -0.72 16.32
N ILE A 50 -2.24 -0.92 15.03
CA ILE A 50 -1.57 -1.95 14.23
C ILE A 50 -0.66 -1.23 13.24
N THR A 51 0.61 -1.63 13.18
CA THR A 51 1.58 -1.09 12.23
C THR A 51 1.89 -2.09 11.13
N SER A 52 2.31 -1.59 9.98
CA SER A 52 2.76 -2.44 8.87
C SER A 52 3.91 -3.38 9.28
N GLU A 53 4.80 -2.92 10.16
CA GLU A 53 5.91 -3.74 10.66
C GLU A 53 5.43 -4.94 11.49
N GLN A 54 4.43 -4.75 12.34
CA GLN A 54 3.83 -5.84 13.13
C GLN A 54 3.12 -6.90 12.31
N LEU A 55 2.82 -6.59 11.05
CA LEU A 55 2.12 -7.47 10.11
C LEU A 55 3.06 -8.21 9.16
N ARG A 56 4.37 -7.94 9.20
CA ARG A 56 5.35 -8.67 8.39
C ARG A 56 5.41 -10.14 8.78
N GLY A 57 5.55 -10.99 7.77
CA GLY A 57 5.52 -12.45 7.95
C GLY A 57 4.12 -13.06 7.77
N ASP A 58 3.08 -12.27 7.86
CA ASP A 58 1.71 -12.69 7.58
C ASP A 58 1.23 -12.14 6.23
N VAL A 59 0.35 -12.87 5.56
CA VAL A 59 -0.45 -12.30 4.47
C VAL A 59 -1.56 -11.46 5.10
N VAL A 60 -1.78 -10.23 4.60
CA VAL A 60 -2.72 -9.30 5.21
C VAL A 60 -3.78 -8.86 4.22
N VAL A 61 -5.02 -8.88 4.64
CA VAL A 61 -6.15 -8.31 3.89
C VAL A 61 -6.69 -7.12 4.67
N LEU A 62 -6.59 -5.93 4.10
CA LEU A 62 -7.25 -4.72 4.59
C LEU A 62 -8.51 -4.47 3.76
N ALA A 63 -9.67 -4.59 4.40
CA ALA A 63 -10.96 -4.34 3.78
C ALA A 63 -11.46 -2.94 4.15
N PHE A 64 -11.33 -2.00 3.22
CA PHE A 64 -11.75 -0.61 3.42
C PHE A 64 -13.24 -0.44 3.13
N GLY A 65 -13.94 0.18 4.07
CA GLY A 65 -15.34 0.47 3.97
C GLY A 65 -15.75 1.69 4.80
N ALA A 66 -17.02 2.02 4.78
CA ALA A 66 -17.60 3.06 5.61
C ALA A 66 -18.93 2.60 6.20
N SER A 67 -19.20 2.94 7.44
CA SER A 67 -20.40 2.44 8.16
C SER A 67 -21.73 2.92 7.55
N TRP A 68 -21.70 4.08 6.89
CA TRP A 68 -22.84 4.68 6.19
C TRP A 68 -23.09 4.06 4.80
N LEU A 69 -22.11 3.33 4.25
CA LEU A 69 -22.19 2.77 2.89
C LEU A 69 -22.94 1.44 2.90
N PRO A 70 -24.07 1.28 2.18
CA PRO A 70 -24.85 0.05 2.20
C PRO A 70 -24.04 -1.20 1.84
N LEU A 71 -23.17 -1.12 0.83
CA LEU A 71 -22.32 -2.22 0.40
C LEU A 71 -21.28 -2.66 1.45
N SER A 72 -20.95 -1.82 2.41
CA SER A 72 -20.02 -2.20 3.50
C SER A 72 -20.60 -3.30 4.40
N ARG A 73 -21.92 -3.44 4.49
CA ARG A 73 -22.55 -4.56 5.24
C ARG A 73 -22.25 -5.89 4.56
N THR A 74 -22.47 -5.98 3.26
CA THR A 74 -22.15 -7.17 2.47
C THR A 74 -20.64 -7.46 2.52
N GLN A 75 -19.80 -6.42 2.47
CA GLN A 75 -18.36 -6.57 2.62
C GLN A 75 -17.99 -7.21 3.95
N VAL A 76 -18.53 -6.69 5.06
CA VAL A 76 -18.24 -7.16 6.42
C VAL A 76 -18.57 -8.65 6.57
N GLU A 77 -19.71 -9.10 6.05
CA GLU A 77 -20.08 -10.53 6.07
C GLU A 77 -19.10 -11.38 5.27
N GLY A 78 -18.70 -10.93 4.07
CA GLY A 78 -17.73 -11.64 3.24
C GLY A 78 -16.33 -11.69 3.87
N VAL A 79 -15.89 -10.59 4.47
CA VAL A 79 -14.61 -10.46 5.17
C VAL A 79 -14.56 -11.34 6.41
N GLN A 80 -15.66 -11.45 7.17
CA GLN A 80 -15.74 -12.37 8.29
C GLN A 80 -15.66 -13.83 7.84
N ARG A 81 -16.38 -14.21 6.78
CA ARG A 81 -16.26 -15.57 6.22
C ARG A 81 -14.84 -15.87 5.75
N LEU A 82 -14.17 -14.89 5.14
CA LEU A 82 -12.77 -15.03 4.73
C LEU A 82 -11.86 -15.28 5.95
N ALA A 83 -12.00 -14.50 7.00
CA ALA A 83 -11.24 -14.67 8.24
C ALA A 83 -11.51 -16.03 8.93
N ASP A 84 -12.75 -16.52 8.88
CA ASP A 84 -13.12 -17.82 9.42
C ASP A 84 -12.54 -18.98 8.61
N GLU A 85 -12.54 -18.89 7.27
CA GLU A 85 -11.99 -19.90 6.36
C GLU A 85 -10.47 -20.07 6.50
N TYR A 86 -9.76 -18.96 6.74
CA TYR A 86 -8.30 -18.95 6.83
C TYR A 86 -7.78 -18.82 8.27
N ARG A 87 -8.61 -19.15 9.28
CA ARG A 87 -8.29 -18.95 10.70
C ARG A 87 -6.98 -19.59 11.16
N ASP A 88 -6.69 -20.80 10.64
CA ASP A 88 -5.52 -21.59 11.04
C ASP A 88 -4.33 -21.40 10.06
N ARG A 89 -4.32 -20.31 9.32
CA ARG A 89 -3.25 -19.98 8.36
C ARG A 89 -2.69 -18.60 8.65
N ASP A 90 -1.50 -18.31 8.13
CA ASP A 90 -0.80 -17.03 8.30
C ASP A 90 -1.50 -15.88 7.52
N LEU A 91 -2.82 -15.75 7.72
CA LEU A 91 -3.64 -14.68 7.16
C LEU A 91 -4.19 -13.80 8.27
N ARG A 92 -3.94 -12.51 8.17
CA ARG A 92 -4.60 -11.49 9.01
C ARG A 92 -5.59 -10.69 8.20
N VAL A 93 -6.78 -10.55 8.73
CA VAL A 93 -7.86 -9.83 8.07
C VAL A 93 -8.36 -8.74 9.00
N TYR A 94 -8.46 -7.51 8.48
CA TYR A 94 -8.99 -6.36 9.21
C TYR A 94 -10.03 -5.63 8.36
N TRP A 95 -11.06 -5.13 9.03
CA TRP A 95 -11.93 -4.14 8.42
C TRP A 95 -11.49 -2.74 8.81
N VAL A 96 -11.30 -1.86 7.82
CA VAL A 96 -10.77 -0.52 8.00
C VAL A 96 -11.85 0.50 7.65
N SER A 97 -12.33 1.22 8.67
CA SER A 97 -13.30 2.28 8.51
C SER A 97 -12.65 3.54 7.93
N THR A 98 -13.22 4.07 6.87
CA THR A 98 -12.88 5.38 6.30
C THR A 98 -13.81 6.49 6.79
N ASP A 99 -14.64 6.21 7.80
CA ASP A 99 -15.48 7.21 8.43
C ASP A 99 -14.64 8.31 9.08
N SER A 100 -15.12 9.54 8.98
CA SER A 100 -14.41 10.70 9.53
C SER A 100 -14.44 10.73 11.07
N GLU A 101 -13.37 11.26 11.67
CA GLU A 101 -13.31 11.59 13.11
C GLU A 101 -13.78 13.02 13.39
N SER A 102 -13.99 13.82 12.36
CA SER A 102 -14.48 15.19 12.51
C SER A 102 -16.00 15.20 12.70
N GLN A 103 -16.46 15.70 13.85
CA GLN A 103 -17.89 15.87 14.15
C GLN A 103 -18.62 16.75 13.13
N LYS A 104 -17.89 17.60 12.40
CA LYS A 104 -18.45 18.47 11.34
C LYS A 104 -18.66 17.72 10.03
N SER A 105 -18.10 16.53 9.89
CA SER A 105 -18.24 15.72 8.67
C SER A 105 -19.59 15.04 8.64
N LYS A 106 -20.20 14.97 7.45
CA LYS A 106 -21.41 14.17 7.20
C LYS A 106 -21.19 12.67 7.40
N ASN A 107 -19.92 12.25 7.28
CA ASN A 107 -19.49 10.86 7.41
C ASN A 107 -18.79 10.61 8.76
N PHE A 108 -19.15 11.38 9.78
CA PHE A 108 -18.61 11.21 11.13
C PHE A 108 -19.11 9.92 11.76
N ALA A 109 -18.20 9.17 12.39
CA ALA A 109 -18.54 8.05 13.25
C ALA A 109 -17.60 7.96 14.44
N THR A 110 -18.16 7.72 15.62
CA THR A 110 -17.39 7.42 16.84
C THR A 110 -16.95 5.96 16.83
N ASP A 111 -15.97 5.62 17.68
CA ASP A 111 -15.55 4.22 17.87
C ASP A 111 -16.70 3.35 18.36
N ASP A 112 -17.56 3.86 19.25
CA ASP A 112 -18.76 3.13 19.71
C ASP A 112 -19.74 2.84 18.59
N GLN A 113 -19.92 3.76 17.67
CA GLN A 113 -20.76 3.56 16.49
C GLN A 113 -20.16 2.50 15.58
N LEU A 114 -18.85 2.50 15.38
CA LEU A 114 -18.16 1.49 14.56
C LEU A 114 -18.18 0.12 15.22
N ARG A 115 -17.96 0.02 16.53
CA ARG A 115 -18.14 -1.23 17.30
C ARG A 115 -19.58 -1.76 17.18
N SER A 116 -20.56 -0.85 17.27
CA SER A 116 -21.97 -1.22 17.10
C SER A 116 -22.27 -1.70 15.69
N PHE A 117 -21.73 -1.04 14.66
CA PHE A 117 -21.82 -1.45 13.27
C PHE A 117 -21.23 -2.86 13.08
N ALA A 118 -20.02 -3.09 13.57
CA ALA A 118 -19.34 -4.39 13.50
C ALA A 118 -20.18 -5.50 14.12
N ARG A 119 -20.62 -5.32 15.38
CA ARG A 119 -21.46 -6.31 16.09
C ARG A 119 -22.78 -6.61 15.36
N LYS A 120 -23.48 -5.57 14.89
CA LYS A 120 -24.77 -5.73 14.17
C LYS A 120 -24.63 -6.51 12.87
N ASN A 121 -23.47 -6.47 12.25
CA ASN A 121 -23.18 -7.15 10.97
C ASN A 121 -22.33 -8.43 11.16
N GLY A 122 -22.20 -8.92 12.40
CA GLY A 122 -21.53 -10.18 12.71
C GLY A 122 -20.01 -10.18 12.57
N LEU A 123 -19.37 -9.00 12.49
CA LEU A 123 -17.92 -8.88 12.39
C LEU A 123 -17.27 -9.16 13.75
N LYS A 124 -16.31 -10.09 13.77
CA LYS A 124 -15.55 -10.49 14.96
C LYS A 124 -14.07 -10.17 14.87
N ILE A 125 -13.59 -9.82 13.65
CA ILE A 125 -12.21 -9.38 13.44
C ILE A 125 -12.02 -7.93 13.86
N GLY A 126 -10.75 -7.51 13.99
CA GLY A 126 -10.39 -6.14 14.38
C GLY A 126 -10.92 -5.08 13.41
N VAL A 127 -11.42 -4.01 13.99
CA VAL A 127 -11.86 -2.81 13.28
C VAL A 127 -10.81 -1.72 13.46
N LEU A 128 -10.22 -1.29 12.35
CA LEU A 128 -9.22 -0.24 12.32
C LEU A 128 -9.81 1.06 11.76
N ARG A 129 -9.11 2.18 11.96
CA ARG A 129 -9.53 3.48 11.44
C ARG A 129 -8.50 4.06 10.47
N ASP A 130 -9.00 4.47 9.32
CA ASP A 130 -8.30 5.31 8.35
C ASP A 130 -9.19 6.54 8.08
N PRO A 131 -9.22 7.52 9.01
CA PRO A 131 -10.12 8.66 8.92
C PRO A 131 -9.94 9.38 7.59
N ASP A 132 -11.08 9.64 6.92
CA ASP A 132 -11.11 10.29 5.61
C ASP A 132 -10.33 9.55 4.49
N GLY A 133 -9.91 8.30 4.72
CA GLY A 133 -9.26 7.45 3.74
C GLY A 133 -7.85 7.90 3.36
N ALA A 134 -7.06 8.37 4.33
CA ALA A 134 -5.70 8.86 4.07
C ALA A 134 -4.77 7.74 3.58
N LEU A 135 -4.77 6.58 4.26
CA LEU A 135 -4.00 5.41 3.84
C LEU A 135 -4.55 4.82 2.55
N PHE A 136 -5.86 4.67 2.45
CA PHE A 136 -6.57 4.19 1.28
C PHE A 136 -6.15 4.94 0.00
N LYS A 137 -6.11 6.27 0.08
CA LYS A 137 -5.65 7.12 -1.02
C LYS A 137 -4.17 6.89 -1.38
N ARG A 138 -3.31 6.71 -0.37
CA ARG A 138 -1.88 6.38 -0.59
C ARG A 138 -1.67 5.05 -1.30
N MET A 139 -2.61 4.11 -1.16
CA MET A 139 -2.62 2.82 -1.88
C MET A 139 -3.15 2.94 -3.33
N GLY A 140 -3.41 4.15 -3.82
CA GLY A 140 -3.90 4.38 -5.18
C GLY A 140 -5.36 3.99 -5.40
N VAL A 141 -6.15 3.87 -4.33
CA VAL A 141 -7.56 3.52 -4.40
C VAL A 141 -8.42 4.77 -4.35
N ASP A 142 -9.32 4.94 -5.30
CA ASP A 142 -10.26 6.05 -5.32
C ASP A 142 -11.45 5.80 -4.40
N ARG A 143 -12.00 6.87 -3.81
CA ARG A 143 -13.20 6.80 -2.95
C ARG A 143 -14.41 6.17 -3.66
N ASN A 144 -14.49 6.30 -4.97
CA ASN A 144 -15.55 5.71 -5.79
C ASN A 144 -15.45 4.17 -5.86
N GLN A 145 -14.32 3.60 -5.44
CA GLN A 145 -14.10 2.15 -5.41
C GLN A 145 -14.47 1.53 -4.07
N LEU A 146 -14.90 2.35 -3.07
CA LEU A 146 -15.36 1.81 -1.79
C LEU A 146 -16.69 1.03 -1.97
N PRO A 147 -16.83 -0.09 -1.29
CA PRO A 147 -15.85 -0.77 -0.46
C PRO A 147 -14.78 -1.50 -1.29
N ALA A 148 -13.54 -1.57 -0.78
CA ALA A 148 -12.42 -2.17 -1.50
C ALA A 148 -11.53 -3.01 -0.59
N LEU A 149 -10.69 -3.85 -1.21
CA LEU A 149 -9.74 -4.72 -0.51
C LEU A 149 -8.35 -4.49 -1.06
N VAL A 150 -7.37 -4.46 -0.16
CA VAL A 150 -5.95 -4.46 -0.49
C VAL A 150 -5.30 -5.66 0.19
N ILE A 151 -4.49 -6.40 -0.56
CA ILE A 151 -3.79 -7.59 -0.06
C ILE A 151 -2.31 -7.28 0.00
N PHE A 152 -1.69 -7.61 1.13
CA PHE A 152 -0.24 -7.56 1.30
C PHE A 152 0.29 -8.99 1.42
N ASP A 153 1.47 -9.21 0.84
CA ASP A 153 2.23 -10.44 1.01
C ASP A 153 3.02 -10.44 2.34
N LYS A 154 3.73 -11.53 2.60
CA LYS A 154 4.54 -11.71 3.83
C LYS A 154 5.68 -10.69 3.97
N ASP A 155 6.12 -10.10 2.87
CA ASP A 155 7.16 -9.06 2.84
C ASP A 155 6.57 -7.65 3.08
N GLY A 156 5.25 -7.53 3.22
CA GLY A 156 4.52 -6.27 3.39
C GLY A 156 4.39 -5.48 2.09
N GLN A 157 4.53 -6.15 0.94
CA GLN A 157 4.31 -5.55 -0.38
C GLN A 157 2.84 -5.70 -0.79
N ILE A 158 2.30 -4.69 -1.48
CA ILE A 158 0.96 -4.80 -2.03
C ILE A 158 0.98 -5.86 -3.14
N SER A 159 0.20 -6.92 -2.94
CA SER A 159 0.07 -8.00 -3.91
C SER A 159 -1.03 -7.66 -4.92
N GLY A 160 -0.64 -7.27 -6.14
CA GLY A 160 -1.48 -6.89 -7.27
C GLY A 160 -2.45 -5.74 -7.00
N ASP A 161 -3.34 -5.47 -7.94
CA ASP A 161 -4.24 -4.32 -7.87
C ASP A 161 -5.27 -4.42 -6.72
N PRO A 162 -5.65 -3.28 -6.11
CA PRO A 162 -6.77 -3.21 -5.19
C PRO A 162 -8.06 -3.75 -5.82
N ILE A 163 -8.85 -4.44 -5.03
CA ILE A 163 -10.09 -5.04 -5.48
C ILE A 163 -11.23 -4.15 -5.01
N GLY A 164 -11.71 -3.28 -5.90
CA GLY A 164 -12.86 -2.42 -5.65
C GLY A 164 -14.17 -3.06 -6.13
N GLY A 165 -15.27 -2.50 -5.59
CA GLY A 165 -16.61 -2.99 -5.88
C GLY A 165 -16.84 -4.43 -5.40
N LEU A 166 -17.85 -4.63 -4.63
CA LEU A 166 -18.24 -6.00 -4.23
C LEU A 166 -19.15 -6.59 -5.28
N ASP A 167 -18.87 -7.84 -5.60
CA ASP A 167 -19.87 -8.70 -6.18
C ASP A 167 -21.08 -8.76 -5.21
N PRO A 168 -22.27 -8.38 -5.64
CA PRO A 168 -23.47 -8.44 -4.80
C PRO A 168 -23.73 -9.84 -4.25
N GLU A 169 -23.26 -10.90 -4.91
CA GLU A 169 -23.38 -12.29 -4.47
C GLU A 169 -22.42 -12.67 -3.34
N GLY A 170 -21.48 -11.75 -2.98
CA GLY A 170 -20.74 -11.80 -1.71
C GLY A 170 -19.77 -12.95 -1.52
N ASN A 171 -19.32 -13.61 -2.60
CA ASN A 171 -18.41 -14.75 -2.47
C ASN A 171 -16.93 -14.33 -2.46
N LEU A 172 -16.56 -13.49 -1.47
CA LEU A 172 -15.17 -13.04 -1.30
C LEU A 172 -14.19 -14.20 -1.16
N VAL A 173 -14.56 -15.26 -0.46
CA VAL A 173 -13.70 -16.43 -0.28
C VAL A 173 -13.33 -17.01 -1.64
N GLN A 174 -14.30 -17.34 -2.48
CA GLN A 174 -14.06 -17.90 -3.80
C GLN A 174 -13.22 -16.96 -4.68
N ARG A 175 -13.50 -15.67 -4.63
CA ARG A 175 -12.81 -14.67 -5.44
C ARG A 175 -11.35 -14.50 -5.04
N LEU A 176 -11.05 -14.54 -3.73
CA LEU A 176 -9.71 -14.27 -3.21
C LEU A 176 -8.83 -15.51 -3.03
N SER A 177 -9.44 -16.68 -2.83
CA SER A 177 -8.71 -17.94 -2.57
C SER A 177 -7.60 -18.24 -3.59
N PRO A 178 -7.78 -18.07 -4.92
CA PRO A 178 -6.71 -18.36 -5.86
C PRO A 178 -5.47 -17.49 -5.66
N ARG A 179 -5.67 -16.23 -5.21
CA ARG A 179 -4.59 -15.29 -4.92
C ARG A 179 -3.98 -15.56 -3.54
N LEU A 180 -4.80 -15.70 -2.51
CA LEU A 180 -4.34 -15.94 -1.14
C LEU A 180 -3.55 -17.24 -1.03
N ASN A 181 -4.00 -18.32 -1.65
CA ASN A 181 -3.32 -19.62 -1.62
C ASN A 181 -1.93 -19.61 -2.30
N LYS A 182 -1.62 -18.60 -3.13
CA LYS A 182 -0.28 -18.42 -3.69
C LYS A 182 0.65 -17.63 -2.77
N LEU A 183 0.09 -16.87 -1.83
CA LEU A 183 0.84 -16.02 -0.92
C LEU A 183 1.11 -16.70 0.43
N LEU A 184 0.23 -17.62 0.82
CA LEU A 184 0.31 -18.40 2.05
C LEU A 184 1.21 -19.63 1.91
#